data_904b95a1f2629344422472ec60268fee
#
_entry.id   904b95a1f2629344422472ec60268fee
#
_cell.length_a   1.000
_cell.length_b   1.000
_cell.length_c   1.000
_cell.angle_alpha   90.00
_cell.angle_beta   90.00
_cell.angle_gamma   90.00
#
_symmetry.space_group_name_H-M   'P 1'
#
loop_
_entity.id
_entity.type
_entity.pdbx_description
1 polymer ?
#
loop_
_entity_poly.entity_id
_entity_poly.type
_entity_poly.pdbx_seq_one_letter_code
_entity_poly.pdbx_strand_id
1 'polypeptide(L)'
;RKRIVLMNEQCLANYMIYYGVYKNNYIDFSNFLYEMFKTYRKYILEIIRMLLNVFCSEDMENFIKEAVDIVWMKYKKEDKNLYYDFMIYFLQFNETEVLFYINEIIEEISNEDSLTYIGVMELLLKFNGSKHMGEAFELIFELIKKIPDELNEIAKKIEEGYIGTSNSCRWNY
;
A
#
# COMPACT_ATOMS: atom_id res chain seq x y z
N ARG A 1 7.16 46.85 10.04
CA ARG A 1 8.11 45.98 9.29
C ARG A 1 7.32 44.80 8.75
N LYS A 2 7.09 44.74 7.42
CA LYS A 2 6.54 43.54 6.77
C LYS A 2 7.61 42.44 6.84
N ARG A 3 7.30 41.35 7.55
CA ARG A 3 8.15 40.14 7.48
C ARG A 3 7.85 39.42 6.16
N ILE A 4 8.80 39.33 5.28
CA ILE A 4 8.74 38.48 4.10
C ILE A 4 9.06 37.06 4.60
N VAL A 5 8.06 36.18 4.60
CA VAL A 5 8.28 34.75 4.85
C VAL A 5 8.59 34.14 3.49
N LEU A 6 9.84 33.77 3.27
CA LEU A 6 10.22 32.95 2.14
C LEU A 6 9.72 31.52 2.42
N MET A 7 8.60 31.17 1.80
CA MET A 7 8.11 29.80 1.82
C MET A 7 8.88 29.00 0.77
N ASN A 8 9.40 27.83 1.17
CA ASN A 8 9.97 26.88 0.22
C ASN A 8 8.88 26.49 -0.79
N GLU A 9 9.24 26.41 -2.08
CA GLU A 9 8.29 26.04 -3.16
C GLU A 9 7.57 24.72 -2.86
N GLN A 10 8.24 23.77 -2.25
CA GLN A 10 7.64 22.49 -1.85
C GLN A 10 6.59 22.66 -0.73
N CYS A 11 6.84 23.52 0.25
CA CYS A 11 5.83 23.82 1.28
C CYS A 11 4.61 24.50 0.70
N LEU A 12 4.80 25.38 -0.30
CA LEU A 12 3.68 26.03 -0.98
C LEU A 12 2.87 25.02 -1.80
N ALA A 13 3.54 24.15 -2.57
CA ALA A 13 2.89 23.10 -3.34
C ALA A 13 2.08 22.17 -2.44
N ASN A 14 2.66 21.74 -1.33
CA ASN A 14 2.01 20.89 -0.34
C ASN A 14 0.77 21.57 0.27
N TYR A 15 0.90 22.85 0.61
CA TYR A 15 -0.23 23.62 1.14
C TYR A 15 -1.34 23.79 0.09
N MET A 16 -0.99 24.03 -1.17
CA MET A 16 -1.97 24.14 -2.25
C MET A 16 -2.72 22.83 -2.50
N ILE A 17 -2.03 21.69 -2.42
CA ILE A 17 -2.66 20.36 -2.52
C ILE A 17 -3.61 20.15 -1.35
N TYR A 18 -3.16 20.39 -0.11
CA TYR A 18 -4.01 20.29 1.07
C TYR A 18 -5.25 21.17 0.96
N TYR A 19 -5.06 22.43 0.56
CA TYR A 19 -6.13 23.41 0.50
C TYR A 19 -7.13 23.10 -0.63
N GLY A 20 -6.64 22.72 -1.80
CA GLY A 20 -7.46 22.41 -2.95
C GLY A 20 -8.19 21.07 -2.85
N VAL A 21 -7.54 20.08 -2.25
CA VAL A 21 -8.05 18.71 -2.17
C VAL A 21 -8.91 18.51 -0.91
N TYR A 22 -8.36 18.79 0.25
CA TYR A 22 -9.02 18.47 1.52
C TYR A 22 -9.88 19.60 2.05
N LYS A 23 -9.33 20.84 2.12
CA LYS A 23 -10.01 21.92 2.81
C LYS A 23 -11.21 22.48 2.03
N ASN A 24 -11.09 22.64 0.73
CA ASN A 24 -12.13 23.24 -0.12
C ASN A 24 -12.79 22.26 -1.08
N ASN A 25 -12.28 21.02 -1.15
CA ASN A 25 -12.82 19.99 -2.03
C ASN A 25 -12.98 20.43 -3.51
N TYR A 26 -12.05 21.27 -4.01
CA TYR A 26 -12.05 21.72 -5.40
C TYR A 26 -11.67 20.61 -6.38
N ILE A 27 -10.94 19.61 -5.88
CA ILE A 27 -10.47 18.46 -6.63
C ILE A 27 -11.01 17.23 -5.92
N ASP A 28 -11.73 16.39 -6.66
CA ASP A 28 -12.09 15.05 -6.21
C ASP A 28 -10.81 14.23 -6.03
N PHE A 29 -10.46 14.00 -4.76
CA PHE A 29 -9.22 13.32 -4.42
C PHE A 29 -9.21 11.86 -4.88
N SER A 30 -10.33 11.18 -4.86
CA SER A 30 -10.44 9.80 -5.32
C SER A 30 -10.15 9.70 -6.82
N ASN A 31 -10.71 10.61 -7.60
CA ASN A 31 -10.45 10.66 -9.02
C ASN A 31 -9.01 11.10 -9.33
N PHE A 32 -8.48 12.06 -8.59
CA PHE A 32 -7.08 12.47 -8.69
C PHE A 32 -6.14 11.31 -8.37
N LEU A 33 -6.36 10.58 -7.26
CA LEU A 33 -5.59 9.41 -6.87
C LEU A 33 -5.64 8.32 -7.96
N TYR A 34 -6.83 8.03 -8.48
CA TYR A 34 -7.03 7.04 -9.53
C TYR A 34 -6.23 7.37 -10.81
N GLU A 35 -6.31 8.59 -11.31
CA GLU A 35 -5.60 8.98 -12.53
C GLU A 35 -4.08 9.09 -12.30
N MET A 36 -3.65 9.68 -11.19
CA MET A 36 -2.24 9.85 -10.88
C MET A 36 -1.53 8.52 -10.62
N PHE A 37 -2.19 7.54 -10.01
CA PHE A 37 -1.58 6.25 -9.72
C PHE A 37 -1.20 5.48 -11.00
N LYS A 38 -1.95 5.61 -12.08
CA LYS A 38 -1.65 4.97 -13.36
C LYS A 38 -0.28 5.37 -13.92
N THR A 39 0.08 6.64 -13.77
CA THR A 39 1.24 7.23 -14.45
C THR A 39 2.34 7.68 -13.49
N TYR A 40 1.96 8.16 -12.29
CA TYR A 40 2.85 8.87 -11.37
C TYR A 40 2.84 8.26 -9.95
N ARG A 41 2.89 6.92 -9.85
CA ARG A 41 2.79 6.16 -8.60
C ARG A 41 3.65 6.71 -7.46
N LYS A 42 4.94 6.96 -7.73
CA LYS A 42 5.87 7.47 -6.71
C LYS A 42 5.45 8.83 -6.18
N TYR A 43 5.05 9.73 -7.07
CA TYR A 43 4.66 11.09 -6.68
C TYR A 43 3.38 11.12 -5.86
N ILE A 44 2.38 10.31 -6.22
CA ILE A 44 1.13 10.25 -5.44
C ILE A 44 1.37 9.69 -4.05
N LEU A 45 2.27 8.72 -3.90
CA LEU A 45 2.65 8.19 -2.59
C LEU A 45 3.37 9.23 -1.74
N GLU A 46 4.27 10.02 -2.34
CA GLU A 46 4.93 11.13 -1.66
C GLU A 46 3.93 12.19 -1.20
N ILE A 47 2.94 12.53 -2.03
CA ILE A 47 1.87 13.46 -1.68
C ILE A 47 1.06 12.93 -0.49
N ILE A 48 0.63 11.68 -0.51
CA ILE A 48 -0.14 11.08 0.58
C ILE A 48 0.67 11.05 1.87
N ARG A 49 1.93 10.61 1.78
CA ARG A 49 2.86 10.59 2.92
C ARG A 49 3.05 11.99 3.51
N MET A 50 3.20 12.99 2.66
CA MET A 50 3.31 14.37 3.07
C MET A 50 2.04 14.86 3.77
N LEU A 51 0.86 14.56 3.21
CA LEU A 51 -0.43 14.94 3.82
C LEU A 51 -0.57 14.34 5.21
N LEU A 52 -0.24 13.06 5.38
CA LEU A 52 -0.28 12.37 6.67
C LEU A 52 0.73 12.95 7.67
N ASN A 53 1.96 13.23 7.25
CA ASN A 53 3.01 13.72 8.14
C ASN A 53 2.85 15.19 8.54
N VAL A 54 2.36 16.04 7.63
CA VAL A 54 2.23 17.49 7.89
C VAL A 54 0.92 17.84 8.57
N PHE A 55 -0.15 17.15 8.20
CA PHE A 55 -1.50 17.41 8.71
C PHE A 55 -1.99 16.26 9.61
N CYS A 56 -1.08 15.64 10.35
CA CYS A 56 -1.28 14.51 11.24
C CYS A 56 -2.58 14.64 12.07
N SER A 57 -3.70 14.16 11.51
CA SER A 57 -5.01 14.16 12.15
C SER A 57 -5.80 12.93 11.69
N GLU A 58 -6.64 12.43 12.57
CA GLU A 58 -7.55 11.33 12.29
C GLU A 58 -8.48 11.64 11.09
N ASP A 59 -8.92 12.90 10.99
CA ASP A 59 -9.77 13.33 9.86
C ASP A 59 -9.04 13.22 8.52
N MET A 60 -7.73 13.56 8.47
CA MET A 60 -6.92 13.44 7.26
C MET A 60 -6.69 11.97 6.90
N GLU A 61 -6.41 11.15 7.89
CA GLU A 61 -6.22 9.71 7.70
C GLU A 61 -7.49 9.04 7.16
N ASN A 62 -8.65 9.35 7.75
CA ASN A 62 -9.94 8.88 7.29
C ASN A 62 -10.27 9.37 5.86
N PHE A 63 -9.99 10.63 5.56
CA PHE A 63 -10.17 11.19 4.22
C PHE A 63 -9.35 10.45 3.16
N ILE A 64 -8.07 10.15 3.46
CA ILE A 64 -7.21 9.41 2.55
C ILE A 64 -7.70 7.97 2.42
N LYS A 65 -8.08 7.33 3.53
CA LYS A 65 -8.61 5.97 3.54
C LYS A 65 -9.85 5.84 2.68
N GLU A 66 -10.82 6.74 2.82
CA GLU A 66 -12.03 6.74 1.98
C GLU A 66 -11.70 6.84 0.48
N ALA A 67 -10.75 7.69 0.11
CA ALA A 67 -10.30 7.81 -1.27
C ALA A 67 -9.62 6.54 -1.77
N VAL A 68 -8.79 5.91 -0.94
CA VAL A 68 -8.13 4.63 -1.25
C VAL A 68 -9.17 3.53 -1.47
N ASP A 69 -10.19 3.42 -0.62
CA ASP A 69 -11.26 2.44 -0.74
C ASP A 69 -12.05 2.60 -2.05
N ILE A 70 -12.39 3.83 -2.42
CA ILE A 70 -13.09 4.13 -3.69
C ILE A 70 -12.24 3.69 -4.89
N VAL A 71 -10.95 4.05 -4.92
CA VAL A 71 -10.05 3.73 -6.02
C VAL A 71 -9.78 2.23 -6.09
N TRP A 72 -9.64 1.58 -4.96
CA TRP A 72 -9.50 0.14 -4.82
C TRP A 72 -10.66 -0.61 -5.49
N MET A 73 -11.90 -0.24 -5.14
CA MET A 73 -13.09 -0.84 -5.73
C MET A 73 -13.24 -0.57 -7.23
N LYS A 74 -12.71 0.54 -7.70
CA LYS A 74 -12.70 0.90 -9.13
C LYS A 74 -11.70 0.03 -9.91
N TYR A 75 -10.45 -0.09 -9.44
CA TYR A 75 -9.45 -0.96 -10.07
C TYR A 75 -9.85 -2.44 -10.04
N LYS A 76 -10.47 -2.91 -8.95
CA LYS A 76 -10.98 -4.30 -8.85
C LYS A 76 -11.91 -4.66 -10.02
N LYS A 77 -12.67 -3.68 -10.54
CA LYS A 77 -13.61 -3.88 -11.65
C LYS A 77 -12.99 -3.69 -13.03
N GLU A 78 -11.98 -2.83 -13.15
CA GLU A 78 -11.50 -2.34 -14.45
C GLU A 78 -10.17 -2.99 -14.86
N ASP A 79 -9.23 -3.19 -13.93
CA ASP A 79 -7.86 -3.62 -14.25
C ASP A 79 -7.24 -4.43 -13.11
N LYS A 80 -7.14 -5.74 -13.31
CA LYS A 80 -6.59 -6.67 -12.32
C LYS A 80 -5.13 -6.37 -11.97
N ASN A 81 -4.32 -5.93 -12.93
CA ASN A 81 -2.89 -5.65 -12.68
C ASN A 81 -2.73 -4.36 -11.87
N LEU A 82 -3.46 -3.29 -12.22
CA LEU A 82 -3.46 -2.06 -11.44
C LEU A 82 -4.05 -2.27 -10.04
N TYR A 83 -5.03 -3.15 -9.91
CA TYR A 83 -5.59 -3.54 -8.62
C TYR A 83 -4.53 -4.17 -7.72
N TYR A 84 -3.71 -5.11 -8.23
CA TYR A 84 -2.61 -5.71 -7.50
C TYR A 84 -1.56 -4.69 -7.07
N ASP A 85 -1.11 -3.88 -8.03
CA ASP A 85 -0.14 -2.83 -7.75
C ASP A 85 -0.66 -1.87 -6.67
N PHE A 86 -1.93 -1.47 -6.78
CA PHE A 86 -2.55 -0.57 -5.83
C PHE A 86 -2.62 -1.18 -4.42
N MET A 87 -2.96 -2.47 -4.30
CA MET A 87 -2.93 -3.20 -3.03
C MET A 87 -1.56 -3.14 -2.36
N ILE A 88 -0.51 -3.41 -3.13
CA ILE A 88 0.86 -3.43 -2.62
C ILE A 88 1.25 -2.06 -2.04
N TYR A 89 0.87 -0.98 -2.72
CA TYR A 89 1.23 0.38 -2.32
C TYR A 89 0.39 0.93 -1.16
N PHE A 90 -0.86 0.50 -1.04
CA PHE A 90 -1.81 1.01 -0.06
C PHE A 90 -2.25 -0.04 0.98
N LEU A 91 -1.47 -1.11 1.13
CA LEU A 91 -1.74 -2.21 2.05
C LEU A 91 -2.07 -1.73 3.47
N GLN A 92 -1.32 -0.75 3.98
CA GLN A 92 -1.48 -0.20 5.33
C GLN A 92 -2.89 0.37 5.64
N PHE A 93 -3.66 0.72 4.62
CA PHE A 93 -5.01 1.25 4.79
C PHE A 93 -6.08 0.17 4.86
N ASN A 94 -5.82 -1.01 4.28
CA ASN A 94 -6.80 -2.09 4.10
C ASN A 94 -6.20 -3.48 4.32
N GLU A 95 -5.42 -3.66 5.39
CA GLU A 95 -4.72 -4.92 5.69
C GLU A 95 -5.65 -6.14 5.71
N THR A 96 -6.82 -6.01 6.31
CA THR A 96 -7.78 -7.12 6.43
C THR A 96 -8.30 -7.57 5.06
N GLU A 97 -8.68 -6.62 4.20
CA GLU A 97 -9.16 -6.91 2.84
C GLU A 97 -8.07 -7.52 1.97
N VAL A 98 -6.82 -7.07 2.16
CA VAL A 98 -5.67 -7.65 1.45
C VAL A 98 -5.45 -9.10 1.86
N LEU A 99 -5.49 -9.41 3.16
CA LEU A 99 -5.36 -10.79 3.65
C LEU A 99 -6.49 -11.69 3.14
N PHE A 100 -7.72 -11.20 3.16
CA PHE A 100 -8.86 -11.93 2.62
C PHE A 100 -8.66 -12.27 1.13
N TYR A 101 -8.23 -11.28 0.34
CA TYR A 101 -7.95 -11.48 -1.09
C TYR A 101 -6.77 -12.43 -1.33
N ILE A 102 -5.72 -12.35 -0.51
CA ILE A 102 -4.59 -13.29 -0.60
C ILE A 102 -5.06 -14.72 -0.31
N ASN A 103 -5.93 -14.91 0.67
CA ASN A 103 -6.51 -16.21 0.98
C ASN A 103 -7.28 -16.79 -0.21
N GLU A 104 -8.12 -15.98 -0.87
CA GLU A 104 -8.83 -16.40 -2.10
C GLU A 104 -7.83 -16.84 -3.19
N ILE A 105 -6.74 -16.09 -3.40
CA ILE A 105 -5.72 -16.46 -4.38
C ILE A 105 -5.04 -17.77 -3.99
N ILE A 106 -4.66 -17.93 -2.72
CA ILE A 106 -4.01 -19.16 -2.25
C ILE A 106 -4.94 -20.37 -2.46
N GLU A 107 -6.24 -20.22 -2.26
CA GLU A 107 -7.20 -21.27 -2.52
C GLU A 107 -7.22 -21.71 -4.00
N GLU A 108 -7.03 -20.77 -4.92
CA GLU A 108 -7.05 -20.99 -6.38
C GLU A 108 -5.69 -21.43 -6.95
N ILE A 109 -4.58 -21.20 -6.24
CA ILE A 109 -3.22 -21.55 -6.71
C ILE A 109 -3.11 -23.06 -6.96
N SER A 110 -2.63 -23.42 -8.14
CA SER A 110 -2.19 -24.76 -8.53
C SER A 110 -0.67 -24.84 -8.62
N ASN A 111 -0.11 -26.06 -8.55
CA ASN A 111 1.35 -26.30 -8.61
C ASN A 111 2.03 -25.77 -9.90
N GLU A 112 1.27 -25.35 -10.91
CA GLU A 112 1.80 -24.86 -12.19
C GLU A 112 2.00 -23.33 -12.21
N ASP A 113 1.52 -22.59 -11.19
CA ASP A 113 1.50 -21.13 -11.14
C ASP A 113 2.69 -20.52 -10.37
N SER A 114 3.92 -20.91 -10.72
CA SER A 114 5.14 -20.49 -10.01
C SER A 114 5.34 -18.96 -9.88
N LEU A 115 4.88 -18.16 -10.86
CA LEU A 115 4.99 -16.71 -10.80
C LEU A 115 4.01 -16.06 -9.83
N THR A 116 2.85 -16.67 -9.63
CA THR A 116 1.80 -16.14 -8.76
C THR A 116 2.17 -16.28 -7.29
N TYR A 117 2.77 -17.39 -6.87
CA TYR A 117 3.16 -17.59 -5.47
C TYR A 117 4.25 -16.62 -5.01
N ILE A 118 5.20 -16.26 -5.89
CA ILE A 118 6.25 -15.28 -5.58
C ILE A 118 5.63 -13.92 -5.23
N GLY A 119 4.67 -13.46 -6.04
CA GLY A 119 3.94 -12.22 -5.80
C GLY A 119 3.15 -12.25 -4.49
N VAL A 120 2.48 -13.36 -4.20
CA VAL A 120 1.75 -13.58 -2.94
C VAL A 120 2.70 -13.56 -1.74
N MET A 121 3.85 -14.23 -1.84
CA MET A 121 4.88 -14.20 -0.78
C MET A 121 5.39 -12.80 -0.52
N GLU A 122 5.73 -12.05 -1.56
CA GLU A 122 6.22 -10.67 -1.42
C GLU A 122 5.17 -9.75 -0.77
N LEU A 123 3.90 -10.01 -1.02
CA LEU A 123 2.81 -9.27 -0.40
C LEU A 123 2.64 -9.65 1.08
N LEU A 124 2.67 -10.94 1.42
CA LEU A 124 2.60 -11.43 2.79
C LEU A 124 3.77 -10.94 3.66
N LEU A 125 4.97 -10.87 3.10
CA LEU A 125 6.15 -10.37 3.79
C LEU A 125 6.03 -8.88 4.18
N LYS A 126 5.18 -8.10 3.51
CA LYS A 126 4.92 -6.70 3.86
C LYS A 126 4.11 -6.52 5.15
N PHE A 127 3.50 -7.59 5.66
CA PHE A 127 2.83 -7.60 6.96
C PHE A 127 3.79 -7.71 8.15
N ASN A 128 5.11 -7.77 7.88
CA ASN A 128 6.11 -7.79 8.96
C ASN A 128 5.98 -6.53 9.83
N GLY A 129 5.72 -6.75 11.12
CA GLY A 129 5.48 -5.67 12.08
C GLY A 129 4.05 -5.11 12.11
N SER A 130 3.16 -5.60 11.25
CA SER A 130 1.73 -5.31 11.31
C SER A 130 1.06 -6.07 12.46
N LYS A 131 -0.10 -5.57 12.90
CA LYS A 131 -0.98 -6.30 13.85
C LYS A 131 -1.51 -7.62 13.29
N HIS A 132 -1.54 -7.75 11.96
CA HIS A 132 -1.98 -8.94 11.22
C HIS A 132 -0.84 -9.87 10.81
N MET A 133 0.34 -9.71 11.38
CA MET A 133 1.50 -10.56 11.06
C MET A 133 1.22 -12.05 11.31
N GLY A 134 0.43 -12.38 12.35
CA GLY A 134 0.05 -13.75 12.69
C GLY A 134 -0.75 -14.42 11.57
N GLU A 135 -1.79 -13.73 11.10
CA GLU A 135 -2.64 -14.21 9.99
C GLU A 135 -1.83 -14.34 8.69
N ALA A 136 -0.92 -13.40 8.43
CA ALA A 136 -0.04 -13.49 7.26
C ALA A 136 0.88 -14.72 7.33
N PHE A 137 1.41 -15.07 8.50
CA PHE A 137 2.17 -16.32 8.68
C PHE A 137 1.33 -17.57 8.45
N GLU A 138 0.10 -17.60 8.93
CA GLU A 138 -0.82 -18.71 8.66
C GLU A 138 -1.02 -18.91 7.16
N LEU A 139 -1.21 -17.84 6.41
CA LEU A 139 -1.34 -17.89 4.94
C LEU A 139 -0.04 -18.33 4.25
N ILE A 140 1.14 -17.97 4.78
CA ILE A 140 2.42 -18.50 4.28
C ILE A 140 2.48 -20.03 4.47
N PHE A 141 2.05 -20.55 5.61
CA PHE A 141 2.01 -22.01 5.84
C PHE A 141 1.00 -22.71 4.91
N GLU A 142 -0.16 -22.08 4.65
CA GLU A 142 -1.12 -22.61 3.67
C GLU A 142 -0.53 -22.66 2.25
N LEU A 143 0.18 -21.60 1.85
CA LEU A 143 0.87 -21.54 0.57
C LEU A 143 1.93 -22.64 0.45
N ILE A 144 2.76 -22.85 1.48
CA ILE A 144 3.78 -23.89 1.52
C ILE A 144 3.16 -25.29 1.36
N LYS A 145 2.01 -25.56 1.98
CA LYS A 145 1.32 -26.84 1.84
C LYS A 145 0.89 -27.12 0.40
N LYS A 146 0.54 -26.06 -0.35
CA LYS A 146 0.10 -26.20 -1.74
C LYS A 146 1.25 -26.35 -2.74
N ILE A 147 2.42 -25.80 -2.44
CA ILE A 147 3.60 -25.79 -3.32
C ILE A 147 4.86 -26.25 -2.58
N PRO A 148 4.91 -27.49 -2.08
CA PRO A 148 6.02 -27.99 -1.25
C PRO A 148 7.36 -28.00 -1.97
N ASP A 149 7.39 -28.12 -3.29
CA ASP A 149 8.61 -28.16 -4.10
C ASP A 149 9.38 -26.83 -4.06
N GLU A 150 8.70 -25.71 -3.76
CA GLU A 150 9.29 -24.36 -3.70
C GLU A 150 9.69 -23.94 -2.28
N LEU A 151 9.67 -24.88 -1.33
CA LEU A 151 9.93 -24.60 0.10
C LEU A 151 11.26 -23.88 0.34
N ASN A 152 12.31 -24.25 -0.38
CA ASN A 152 13.63 -23.64 -0.22
C ASN A 152 13.65 -22.18 -0.66
N GLU A 153 12.95 -21.83 -1.75
CA GLU A 153 12.86 -20.47 -2.25
C GLU A 153 12.00 -19.61 -1.36
N ILE A 154 10.89 -20.15 -0.87
CA ILE A 154 10.03 -19.51 0.13
C ILE A 154 10.81 -19.23 1.41
N ALA A 155 11.55 -20.21 1.94
CA ALA A 155 12.37 -20.06 3.14
C ALA A 155 13.41 -18.94 2.98
N LYS A 156 14.07 -18.86 1.83
CA LYS A 156 15.02 -17.79 1.50
C LYS A 156 14.34 -16.43 1.47
N LYS A 157 13.18 -16.30 0.86
CA LYS A 157 12.42 -15.03 0.82
C LYS A 157 11.95 -14.60 2.21
N ILE A 158 11.55 -15.55 3.05
CA ILE A 158 11.20 -15.26 4.46
C ILE A 158 12.42 -14.72 5.18
N GLU A 159 13.58 -15.35 5.04
CA GLU A 159 14.83 -14.90 5.64
C GLU A 159 15.20 -13.49 5.18
N GLU A 160 15.16 -13.22 3.88
CA GLU A 160 15.42 -11.90 3.31
C GLU A 160 14.41 -10.84 3.78
N GLY A 161 13.11 -11.17 3.84
CA GLY A 161 12.03 -10.27 4.21
C GLY A 161 11.96 -9.95 5.70
N TYR A 162 12.21 -10.92 6.58
CA TYR A 162 12.09 -10.72 8.03
C TYR A 162 13.43 -10.42 8.72
N ILE A 163 14.55 -10.91 8.22
CA ILE A 163 15.87 -10.70 8.81
C ILE A 163 16.57 -9.49 8.16
N GLY A 164 16.43 -9.32 6.83
CA GLY A 164 17.05 -8.22 6.08
C GLY A 164 16.48 -6.83 6.37
N THR A 165 15.28 -6.73 6.92
CA THR A 165 14.59 -5.45 7.18
C THR A 165 14.95 -4.78 8.50
N SER A 166 15.93 -5.31 9.26
CA SER A 166 16.39 -4.63 10.47
C SER A 166 17.00 -3.24 10.21
N ASN A 167 17.23 -2.85 8.94
CA ASN A 167 17.89 -1.59 8.57
C ASN A 167 17.18 -0.70 7.54
N SER A 168 16.00 -1.04 7.03
CA SER A 168 15.34 -0.11 6.09
C SER A 168 13.82 -0.21 6.17
N CYS A 169 13.23 0.94 6.39
CA CYS A 169 11.80 1.23 6.31
C CYS A 169 10.92 0.78 7.49
N ARG A 170 11.33 1.08 8.71
CA ARG A 170 10.33 1.50 9.70
C ARG A 170 9.80 2.84 9.22
N TRP A 171 8.55 2.89 8.84
CA TRP A 171 7.80 4.12 8.81
C TRP A 171 7.73 4.60 10.26
N ASN A 172 8.69 5.44 10.67
CA ASN A 172 8.57 6.15 11.93
C ASN A 172 7.46 7.19 11.72
N TYR A 173 6.34 6.97 12.40
CA TYR A 173 5.33 7.97 12.68
C TYR A 173 5.96 9.11 13.51
#